data_fff37358e4169719aed5537380da2806
#
_entry.id   fff37358e4169719aed5537380da2806
#
_cell.length_a   1.000
_cell.length_b   1.000
_cell.length_c   1.000
_cell.angle_alpha   90.00
_cell.angle_beta   90.00
_cell.angle_gamma   90.00
#
_symmetry.space_group_name_H-M   'P 1'
#
loop_
_entity.id
_entity.type
_entity.pdbx_description
1 polymer ?
#
loop_
_entity_poly.entity_id
_entity_poly.type
_entity_poly.pdbx_seq_one_letter_code
_entity_poly.pdbx_strand_id
1 'polypeptide(L)'
;MSSPAEAGVPRRAVTVIFGASGLLIASLAVRTPSIQQDLQLTTGRLGLLSALFGLTAVAAMQVAARLTGRFGSRSLVRVAAVVQPVLLLGVGIAPDLVTLAAVQILLGAVVGLLDVGVNAHAVTIERALGRPVMNGCHAAWSLGSVGGALLGAGAAHLGVSRGAHFAVLAVLLVPLTAATGRFLLPAAGGERAGARPGTGTTWRTGWSRPVLVLGAMGAVALTAEAAVISWSGVLLHERRATLGVAGLGYAAFAVCQTSVRLIGDRLLARTSASVMLRLGAGFTAAGLTVVVVSPWVALAVTGFALMGLGLASCLPVLYSVVGHLGADRDHGAVQGADAGAAAMVARFTTMTYAGILLAPAAIGWAAELVGLTGTLAAIIPPLVAVAYAARAVRDPRRRPVATADHHRPRRDDVGAAAAGDAASASEGG
;
A
#
# COMPACT_ATOMS: atom_id res chain seq x y z
N MET A 1 14.91 20.82 -8.03
CA MET A 1 13.61 20.62 -7.32
C MET A 1 12.51 21.05 -8.28
N SER A 2 11.67 20.12 -8.73
CA SER A 2 10.50 20.44 -9.58
C SER A 2 9.52 21.31 -8.80
N SER A 3 8.89 22.30 -9.46
CA SER A 3 7.91 23.17 -8.82
C SER A 3 6.68 22.39 -8.34
N PRO A 4 5.97 22.85 -7.29
CA PRO A 4 4.74 22.19 -6.82
C PRO A 4 3.67 22.04 -7.91
N ALA A 5 3.65 22.92 -8.92
CA ALA A 5 2.77 22.82 -10.07
C ALA A 5 3.12 21.65 -10.99
N GLU A 6 4.42 21.36 -11.16
CA GLU A 6 4.91 20.26 -12.00
C GLU A 6 4.63 18.87 -11.40
N ALA A 7 4.51 18.75 -10.08
CA ALA A 7 4.20 17.48 -9.40
C ALA A 7 2.68 17.15 -9.37
N GLY A 8 1.82 18.07 -9.77
CA GLY A 8 0.35 17.86 -9.80
C GLY A 8 -0.08 16.85 -10.85
N VAL A 9 0.55 16.85 -12.04
CA VAL A 9 0.26 15.90 -13.12
C VAL A 9 0.72 14.48 -12.77
N PRO A 10 1.96 14.25 -12.29
CA PRO A 10 2.39 12.94 -11.79
C PRO A 10 1.51 12.37 -10.67
N ARG A 11 1.00 13.20 -9.75
CA ARG A 11 0.05 12.78 -8.73
C ARG A 11 -1.21 12.19 -9.34
N ARG A 12 -1.82 12.87 -10.33
CA ARG A 12 -3.00 12.35 -11.04
C ARG A 12 -2.68 11.03 -11.74
N ALA A 13 -1.51 10.94 -12.37
CA ALA A 13 -1.08 9.74 -13.06
C ALA A 13 -0.97 8.53 -12.12
N VAL A 14 -0.28 8.66 -11.00
CA VAL A 14 -0.17 7.56 -10.03
C VAL A 14 -1.53 7.19 -9.42
N THR A 15 -2.39 8.18 -9.16
CA THR A 15 -3.75 7.97 -8.66
C THR A 15 -4.61 7.16 -9.62
N VAL A 16 -4.53 7.43 -10.94
CA VAL A 16 -5.23 6.66 -11.98
C VAL A 16 -4.74 5.22 -12.02
N ILE A 17 -3.43 4.98 -11.90
CA ILE A 17 -2.87 3.63 -11.89
C ILE A 17 -3.36 2.84 -10.66
N PHE A 18 -3.42 3.47 -9.47
CA PHE A 18 -4.03 2.85 -8.29
C PHE A 18 -5.49 2.45 -8.57
N GLY A 19 -6.30 3.36 -9.12
CA GLY A 19 -7.70 3.08 -9.46
C GLY A 19 -7.86 1.95 -10.48
N ALA A 20 -7.05 1.95 -11.53
CA ALA A 20 -7.07 0.89 -12.55
C ALA A 20 -6.70 -0.47 -11.95
N SER A 21 -5.68 -0.54 -11.07
CA SER A 21 -5.30 -1.79 -10.41
C SER A 21 -6.41 -2.31 -9.48
N GLY A 22 -7.04 -1.42 -8.69
CA GLY A 22 -8.18 -1.78 -7.85
C GLY A 22 -9.35 -2.34 -8.66
N LEU A 23 -9.67 -1.72 -9.79
CA LEU A 23 -10.73 -2.15 -10.69
C LEU A 23 -10.44 -3.56 -11.26
N LEU A 24 -9.22 -3.83 -11.70
CA LEU A 24 -8.83 -5.11 -12.27
C LEU A 24 -8.89 -6.24 -11.23
N ILE A 25 -8.37 -6.01 -10.02
CA ILE A 25 -8.32 -7.01 -8.95
C ILE A 25 -9.75 -7.33 -8.46
N ALA A 26 -10.61 -6.34 -8.28
CA ALA A 26 -11.98 -6.57 -7.88
C ALA A 26 -12.81 -7.27 -8.97
N SER A 27 -12.57 -6.93 -10.25
CA SER A 27 -13.20 -7.63 -11.38
C SER A 27 -12.81 -9.11 -11.40
N LEU A 28 -11.54 -9.45 -11.16
CA LEU A 28 -11.08 -10.83 -11.03
C LEU A 28 -11.80 -11.53 -9.88
N ALA A 29 -11.83 -10.92 -8.70
CA ALA A 29 -12.44 -11.51 -7.51
C ALA A 29 -13.93 -11.83 -7.71
N VAL A 30 -14.70 -10.90 -8.27
CA VAL A 30 -16.15 -11.09 -8.53
C VAL A 30 -16.42 -12.14 -9.61
N ARG A 31 -15.50 -12.31 -10.56
CA ARG A 31 -15.63 -13.31 -11.64
C ARG A 31 -15.03 -14.70 -11.28
N THR A 32 -14.47 -14.85 -10.09
CA THR A 32 -13.93 -16.13 -9.60
C THR A 32 -14.95 -17.28 -9.67
N PRO A 33 -16.24 -17.14 -9.28
CA PRO A 33 -17.24 -18.19 -9.46
C PRO A 33 -17.47 -18.56 -10.93
N SER A 34 -17.45 -17.61 -11.86
CA SER A 34 -17.56 -17.89 -13.30
C SER A 34 -16.36 -18.71 -13.79
N ILE A 35 -15.14 -18.38 -13.35
CA ILE A 35 -13.93 -19.16 -13.67
C ILE A 35 -14.06 -20.59 -13.16
N GLN A 36 -14.56 -20.75 -11.93
CA GLN A 36 -14.78 -22.05 -11.31
C GLN A 36 -15.76 -22.89 -12.10
N GLN A 37 -16.88 -22.30 -12.51
CA GLN A 37 -17.94 -22.99 -13.28
C GLN A 37 -17.45 -23.34 -14.69
N ASP A 38 -16.87 -22.39 -15.43
CA ASP A 38 -16.45 -22.61 -16.81
C ASP A 38 -15.39 -23.71 -16.94
N LEU A 39 -14.48 -23.80 -15.97
CA LEU A 39 -13.37 -24.76 -15.97
C LEU A 39 -13.63 -25.99 -15.06
N GLN A 40 -14.83 -26.10 -14.48
CA GLN A 40 -15.25 -27.20 -13.60
C GLN A 40 -14.22 -27.44 -12.47
N LEU A 41 -13.77 -26.35 -11.83
CA LEU A 41 -12.73 -26.41 -10.79
C LEU A 41 -13.34 -26.79 -9.45
N THR A 42 -12.66 -27.68 -8.73
CA THR A 42 -12.96 -27.92 -7.32
C THR A 42 -12.53 -26.72 -6.47
N THR A 43 -13.14 -26.56 -5.30
CA THR A 43 -12.76 -25.50 -4.33
C THR A 43 -11.28 -25.55 -3.95
N GLY A 44 -10.74 -26.77 -3.83
CA GLY A 44 -9.30 -26.96 -3.54
C GLY A 44 -8.39 -26.46 -4.67
N ARG A 45 -8.74 -26.73 -5.94
CA ARG A 45 -7.99 -26.19 -7.11
C ARG A 45 -8.05 -24.66 -7.18
N LEU A 46 -9.23 -24.09 -6.86
CA LEU A 46 -9.38 -22.64 -6.79
C LEU A 46 -8.53 -22.02 -5.67
N GLY A 47 -8.51 -22.67 -4.49
CA GLY A 47 -7.63 -22.30 -3.39
C GLY A 47 -6.15 -22.36 -3.75
N LEU A 48 -5.72 -23.40 -4.48
CA LEU A 48 -4.35 -23.52 -4.98
C LEU A 48 -3.99 -22.38 -5.95
N LEU A 49 -4.87 -22.02 -6.87
CA LEU A 49 -4.67 -20.90 -7.79
C LEU A 49 -4.50 -19.58 -7.04
N SER A 50 -5.33 -19.33 -6.03
CA SER A 50 -5.21 -18.15 -5.17
C SER A 50 -3.91 -18.12 -4.37
N ALA A 51 -3.47 -19.27 -3.87
CA ALA A 51 -2.20 -19.41 -3.18
C ALA A 51 -1.02 -19.15 -4.12
N LEU A 52 -1.04 -19.70 -5.34
CA LEU A 52 0.00 -19.45 -6.36
C LEU A 52 0.10 -17.97 -6.70
N PHE A 53 -1.03 -17.30 -6.93
CA PHE A 53 -1.08 -15.85 -7.14
C PHE A 53 -0.45 -15.09 -5.97
N GLY A 54 -0.86 -15.37 -4.74
CA GLY A 54 -0.35 -14.69 -3.56
C GLY A 54 1.12 -14.93 -3.31
N LEU A 55 1.59 -16.19 -3.40
CA LEU A 55 3.00 -16.53 -3.21
C LEU A 55 3.90 -15.86 -4.25
N THR A 56 3.47 -15.82 -5.50
CA THR A 56 4.25 -15.16 -6.57
C THR A 56 4.24 -13.64 -6.42
N ALA A 57 3.15 -13.04 -5.94
CA ALA A 57 3.12 -11.62 -5.60
C ALA A 57 4.15 -11.30 -4.51
N VAL A 58 4.14 -12.05 -3.40
CA VAL A 58 5.13 -11.87 -2.31
C VAL A 58 6.55 -12.09 -2.79
N ALA A 59 6.81 -13.12 -3.58
CA ALA A 59 8.14 -13.38 -4.16
C ALA A 59 8.61 -12.22 -5.06
N ALA A 60 7.71 -11.69 -5.90
CA ALA A 60 8.00 -10.56 -6.78
C ALA A 60 8.30 -9.27 -6.00
N MET A 61 7.61 -9.03 -4.88
CA MET A 61 7.90 -7.91 -3.97
C MET A 61 9.35 -7.92 -3.47
N GLN A 62 9.95 -9.12 -3.25
CA GLN A 62 11.34 -9.23 -2.79
C GLN A 62 12.36 -8.73 -3.82
N VAL A 63 12.04 -8.87 -5.11
CA VAL A 63 12.93 -8.42 -6.20
C VAL A 63 12.59 -7.01 -6.69
N ALA A 64 11.46 -6.46 -6.30
CA ALA A 64 10.99 -5.15 -6.73
C ALA A 64 12.01 -4.03 -6.44
N ALA A 65 12.67 -4.05 -5.28
CA ALA A 65 13.70 -3.07 -4.94
C ALA A 65 14.91 -3.13 -5.89
N ARG A 66 15.34 -4.34 -6.30
CA ARG A 66 16.45 -4.50 -7.27
C ARG A 66 16.05 -4.00 -8.65
N LEU A 67 14.82 -4.31 -9.09
CA LEU A 67 14.30 -3.85 -10.37
C LEU A 67 14.13 -2.34 -10.38
N THR A 68 13.62 -1.75 -9.29
CA THR A 68 13.51 -0.29 -9.12
C THR A 68 14.88 0.38 -9.17
N GLY A 69 15.89 -0.17 -8.49
CA GLY A 69 17.26 0.36 -8.52
C GLY A 69 17.92 0.24 -9.91
N ARG A 70 17.59 -0.81 -10.68
CA ARG A 70 18.18 -1.03 -12.02
C ARG A 70 17.49 -0.26 -13.14
N PHE A 71 16.17 -0.20 -13.11
CA PHE A 71 15.34 0.33 -14.22
C PHE A 71 14.60 1.62 -13.86
N GLY A 72 14.62 2.03 -12.58
CA GLY A 72 13.85 3.14 -12.03
C GLY A 72 12.41 2.75 -11.72
N SER A 73 11.82 3.40 -10.71
CA SER A 73 10.43 3.18 -10.27
C SER A 73 9.43 3.47 -11.39
N ARG A 74 9.66 4.55 -12.17
CA ARG A 74 8.84 4.92 -13.32
C ARG A 74 8.71 3.81 -14.35
N SER A 75 9.82 3.19 -14.74
CA SER A 75 9.83 2.13 -15.76
C SER A 75 9.10 0.89 -15.26
N LEU A 76 9.34 0.50 -14.00
CA LEU A 76 8.68 -0.65 -13.37
C LEU A 76 7.17 -0.46 -13.33
N VAL A 77 6.69 0.69 -12.85
CA VAL A 77 5.26 1.00 -12.77
C VAL A 77 4.62 1.03 -14.14
N ARG A 78 5.27 1.65 -15.15
CA ARG A 78 4.75 1.71 -16.52
C ARG A 78 4.54 0.34 -17.13
N VAL A 79 5.54 -0.53 -17.02
CA VAL A 79 5.46 -1.88 -17.59
C VAL A 79 4.41 -2.70 -16.84
N ALA A 80 4.46 -2.73 -15.51
CA ALA A 80 3.54 -3.53 -14.72
C ALA A 80 2.07 -3.07 -14.87
N ALA A 81 1.80 -1.76 -14.95
CA ALA A 81 0.46 -1.23 -15.13
C ALA A 81 -0.16 -1.55 -16.51
N VAL A 82 0.66 -1.69 -17.55
CA VAL A 82 0.22 -2.10 -18.88
C VAL A 82 0.05 -3.61 -18.98
N VAL A 83 0.94 -4.38 -18.34
CA VAL A 83 0.92 -5.86 -18.39
C VAL A 83 -0.21 -6.44 -17.54
N GLN A 84 -0.60 -5.80 -16.44
CA GLN A 84 -1.66 -6.30 -15.55
C GLN A 84 -3.00 -6.55 -16.27
N PRO A 85 -3.59 -5.61 -17.04
CA PRO A 85 -4.84 -5.86 -17.76
C PRO A 85 -4.69 -6.91 -18.88
N VAL A 86 -3.51 -7.03 -19.51
CA VAL A 86 -3.24 -8.06 -20.52
C VAL A 86 -3.27 -9.46 -19.88
N LEU A 87 -2.63 -9.62 -18.70
CA LEU A 87 -2.67 -10.89 -17.98
C LEU A 87 -4.07 -11.19 -17.44
N LEU A 88 -4.84 -10.18 -17.04
CA LEU A 88 -6.24 -10.40 -16.67
C LEU A 88 -7.06 -10.94 -17.84
N LEU A 89 -6.85 -10.43 -19.07
CA LEU A 89 -7.44 -11.01 -20.26
C LEU A 89 -7.00 -12.48 -20.43
N GLY A 90 -5.71 -12.78 -20.20
CA GLY A 90 -5.20 -14.16 -20.20
C GLY A 90 -5.98 -15.08 -19.24
N VAL A 91 -6.30 -14.61 -18.03
CA VAL A 91 -7.19 -15.33 -17.09
C VAL A 91 -8.58 -15.54 -17.71
N GLY A 92 -9.09 -14.55 -18.41
CA GLY A 92 -10.42 -14.59 -19.06
C GLY A 92 -10.55 -15.63 -20.15
N ILE A 93 -9.48 -15.86 -20.90
CA ILE A 93 -9.47 -16.76 -22.06
C ILE A 93 -8.74 -18.09 -21.81
N ALA A 94 -8.24 -18.33 -20.58
CA ALA A 94 -7.55 -19.58 -20.24
C ALA A 94 -8.50 -20.79 -20.46
N PRO A 95 -8.07 -21.77 -21.29
CA PRO A 95 -8.93 -22.89 -21.64
C PRO A 95 -8.93 -24.01 -20.60
N ASP A 96 -7.91 -24.07 -19.75
CA ASP A 96 -7.69 -25.15 -18.80
C ASP A 96 -6.96 -24.66 -17.52
N LEU A 97 -6.87 -25.57 -16.54
CA LEU A 97 -6.24 -25.29 -15.24
C LEU A 97 -4.76 -24.92 -15.36
N VAL A 98 -4.01 -25.56 -16.28
CA VAL A 98 -2.55 -25.36 -16.39
C VAL A 98 -2.27 -23.96 -16.94
N THR A 99 -2.96 -23.59 -18.02
CA THR A 99 -2.88 -22.24 -18.60
C THR A 99 -3.31 -21.19 -17.60
N LEU A 100 -4.43 -21.43 -16.88
CA LEU A 100 -4.90 -20.52 -15.84
C LEU A 100 -3.87 -20.35 -14.71
N ALA A 101 -3.25 -21.44 -14.24
CA ALA A 101 -2.23 -21.40 -13.20
C ALA A 101 -1.00 -20.61 -13.67
N ALA A 102 -0.52 -20.82 -14.89
CA ALA A 102 0.59 -20.08 -15.45
C ALA A 102 0.31 -18.57 -15.52
N VAL A 103 -0.88 -18.19 -16.00
CA VAL A 103 -1.28 -16.77 -16.06
C VAL A 103 -1.45 -16.18 -14.67
N GLN A 104 -2.01 -16.93 -13.71
CA GLN A 104 -2.17 -16.47 -12.31
C GLN A 104 -0.80 -16.24 -11.62
N ILE A 105 0.18 -17.09 -11.89
CA ILE A 105 1.57 -16.92 -11.43
C ILE A 105 2.14 -15.59 -11.96
N LEU A 106 2.02 -15.35 -13.27
CA LEU A 106 2.51 -14.12 -13.89
C LEU A 106 1.74 -12.89 -13.39
N LEU A 107 0.42 -12.99 -13.26
CA LEU A 107 -0.42 -11.91 -12.76
C LEU A 107 -0.07 -11.56 -11.31
N GLY A 108 0.12 -12.56 -10.45
CA GLY A 108 0.57 -12.37 -9.08
C GLY A 108 1.91 -11.64 -9.03
N ALA A 109 2.89 -12.08 -9.82
CA ALA A 109 4.19 -11.43 -9.91
C ALA A 109 4.07 -9.96 -10.35
N VAL A 110 3.29 -9.67 -11.38
CA VAL A 110 3.10 -8.30 -11.89
C VAL A 110 2.37 -7.43 -10.85
N VAL A 111 1.36 -7.96 -10.17
CA VAL A 111 0.65 -7.24 -9.10
C VAL A 111 1.61 -6.92 -7.95
N GLY A 112 2.44 -7.85 -7.51
CA GLY A 112 3.43 -7.61 -6.45
C GLY A 112 4.47 -6.55 -6.84
N LEU A 113 4.97 -6.57 -8.09
CA LEU A 113 5.89 -5.55 -8.60
C LEU A 113 5.21 -4.18 -8.70
N LEU A 114 3.98 -4.14 -9.20
CA LEU A 114 3.22 -2.90 -9.33
C LEU A 114 2.94 -2.28 -7.97
N ASP A 115 2.53 -3.09 -6.99
CA ASP A 115 2.19 -2.59 -5.66
C ASP A 115 3.40 -1.92 -4.99
N VAL A 116 4.56 -2.57 -4.96
CA VAL A 116 5.78 -1.96 -4.42
C VAL A 116 6.18 -0.71 -5.23
N GLY A 117 6.15 -0.81 -6.55
CA GLY A 117 6.57 0.27 -7.45
C GLY A 117 5.69 1.51 -7.33
N VAL A 118 4.35 1.34 -7.34
CA VAL A 118 3.40 2.46 -7.30
C VAL A 118 3.37 3.14 -5.93
N ASN A 119 3.51 2.38 -4.84
CA ASN A 119 3.62 2.93 -3.49
C ASN A 119 4.93 3.70 -3.30
N ALA A 120 6.08 3.15 -3.74
CA ALA A 120 7.35 3.87 -3.72
C ALA A 120 7.30 5.16 -4.56
N HIS A 121 6.67 5.11 -5.74
CA HIS A 121 6.51 6.27 -6.61
C HIS A 121 5.59 7.34 -5.99
N ALA A 122 4.51 6.93 -5.31
CA ALA A 122 3.63 7.84 -4.58
C ALA A 122 4.37 8.56 -3.44
N VAL A 123 5.27 7.86 -2.72
CA VAL A 123 6.14 8.50 -1.70
C VAL A 123 7.06 9.54 -2.32
N THR A 124 7.64 9.27 -3.49
CA THR A 124 8.48 10.23 -4.21
C THR A 124 7.69 11.49 -4.58
N ILE A 125 6.44 11.33 -5.04
CA ILE A 125 5.53 12.45 -5.32
C ILE A 125 5.16 13.21 -4.05
N GLU A 126 4.89 12.51 -2.94
CA GLU A 126 4.57 13.11 -1.65
C GLU A 126 5.70 14.02 -1.16
N ARG A 127 6.96 13.57 -1.31
CA ARG A 127 8.14 14.39 -1.00
C ARG A 127 8.26 15.61 -1.91
N ALA A 128 8.06 15.44 -3.22
CA ALA A 128 8.14 16.53 -4.17
C ALA A 128 7.08 17.61 -3.93
N LEU A 129 5.87 17.21 -3.49
CA LEU A 129 4.76 18.12 -3.18
C LEU A 129 4.83 18.72 -1.77
N GLY A 130 5.61 18.14 -0.83
CA GLY A 130 5.64 18.52 0.57
C GLY A 130 4.31 18.29 1.32
N ARG A 131 3.41 17.46 0.77
CA ARG A 131 2.08 17.18 1.34
C ARG A 131 1.66 15.73 1.15
N PRO A 132 0.81 15.17 2.05
CA PRO A 132 0.31 13.81 1.93
C PRO A 132 -0.49 13.60 0.63
N VAL A 133 -0.30 12.46 -0.02
CA VAL A 133 -1.06 12.03 -1.21
C VAL A 133 -1.47 10.55 -1.14
N MET A 134 -0.90 9.80 -0.21
CA MET A 134 -1.02 8.34 -0.16
C MET A 134 -2.47 7.89 0.09
N ASN A 135 -3.21 8.56 1.00
CA ASN A 135 -4.62 8.21 1.23
C ASN A 135 -5.48 8.44 -0.02
N GLY A 136 -5.23 9.52 -0.78
CA GLY A 136 -5.90 9.77 -2.05
C GLY A 136 -5.63 8.70 -3.09
N CYS A 137 -4.41 8.17 -3.15
CA CYS A 137 -4.06 7.04 -4.00
C CYS A 137 -4.83 5.77 -3.61
N HIS A 138 -4.85 5.44 -2.31
CA HIS A 138 -5.60 4.28 -1.81
C HIS A 138 -7.13 4.46 -1.91
N ALA A 139 -7.63 5.69 -1.81
CA ALA A 139 -9.04 5.98 -2.10
C ALA A 139 -9.39 5.69 -3.56
N ALA A 140 -8.52 6.06 -4.50
CA ALA A 140 -8.70 5.74 -5.91
C ALA A 140 -8.69 4.22 -6.15
N TRP A 141 -7.80 3.48 -5.48
CA TRP A 141 -7.81 2.02 -5.51
C TRP A 141 -9.14 1.44 -5.01
N SER A 142 -9.66 1.96 -3.88
CA SER A 142 -10.95 1.53 -3.32
C SER A 142 -12.12 1.83 -4.25
N LEU A 143 -12.17 3.04 -4.85
CA LEU A 143 -13.19 3.42 -5.82
C LEU A 143 -13.10 2.56 -7.09
N GLY A 144 -11.88 2.30 -7.55
CA GLY A 144 -11.64 1.35 -8.64
C GLY A 144 -12.15 -0.03 -8.32
N SER A 145 -11.91 -0.52 -7.09
CA SER A 145 -12.38 -1.83 -6.64
C SER A 145 -13.91 -1.90 -6.60
N VAL A 146 -14.59 -0.87 -6.13
CA VAL A 146 -16.06 -0.79 -6.18
C VAL A 146 -16.55 -0.81 -7.62
N GLY A 147 -15.94 0.00 -8.50
CA GLY A 147 -16.27 0.01 -9.93
C GLY A 147 -16.06 -1.35 -10.58
N GLY A 148 -14.92 -2.00 -10.31
CA GLY A 148 -14.60 -3.33 -10.84
C GLY A 148 -15.58 -4.43 -10.35
N ALA A 149 -15.96 -4.36 -9.08
CA ALA A 149 -16.96 -5.28 -8.52
C ALA A 149 -18.32 -5.10 -9.16
N LEU A 150 -18.79 -3.86 -9.32
CA LEU A 150 -20.08 -3.58 -9.97
C LEU A 150 -20.10 -3.98 -11.44
N LEU A 151 -19.04 -3.66 -12.19
CA LEU A 151 -18.89 -4.06 -13.59
C LEU A 151 -18.82 -5.58 -13.72
N GLY A 152 -18.09 -6.26 -12.85
CA GLY A 152 -17.97 -7.71 -12.84
C GLY A 152 -19.29 -8.41 -12.53
N ALA A 153 -20.02 -7.91 -11.52
CA ALA A 153 -21.35 -8.43 -11.15
C ALA A 153 -22.38 -8.17 -12.24
N GLY A 154 -22.40 -6.95 -12.80
CA GLY A 154 -23.29 -6.59 -13.91
C GLY A 154 -23.03 -7.44 -15.15
N ALA A 155 -21.76 -7.62 -15.54
CA ALA A 155 -21.38 -8.48 -16.66
C ALA A 155 -21.79 -9.95 -16.43
N ALA A 156 -21.64 -10.46 -15.20
CA ALA A 156 -22.10 -11.81 -14.84
C ALA A 156 -23.61 -11.92 -14.93
N HIS A 157 -24.35 -10.95 -14.41
CA HIS A 157 -25.82 -10.91 -14.46
C HIS A 157 -26.36 -10.89 -15.89
N LEU A 158 -25.71 -10.16 -16.79
CA LEU A 158 -26.06 -10.07 -18.21
C LEU A 158 -25.57 -11.27 -19.04
N GLY A 159 -25.00 -12.29 -18.43
CA GLY A 159 -24.47 -13.46 -19.13
C GLY A 159 -23.23 -13.20 -19.98
N VAL A 160 -22.55 -12.04 -19.81
CA VAL A 160 -21.31 -11.75 -20.53
C VAL A 160 -20.21 -12.71 -20.08
N SER A 161 -19.56 -13.39 -21.03
CA SER A 161 -18.47 -14.31 -20.71
C SER A 161 -17.32 -13.61 -19.97
N ARG A 162 -16.55 -14.37 -19.17
CA ARG A 162 -15.36 -13.84 -18.48
C ARG A 162 -14.34 -13.28 -19.46
N GLY A 163 -14.16 -13.96 -20.61
CA GLY A 163 -13.25 -13.51 -21.68
C GLY A 163 -13.65 -12.17 -22.28
N ALA A 164 -14.94 -12.00 -22.63
CA ALA A 164 -15.45 -10.73 -23.17
C ALA A 164 -15.35 -9.59 -22.14
N HIS A 165 -15.71 -9.84 -20.87
CA HIS A 165 -15.57 -8.83 -19.81
C HIS A 165 -14.11 -8.36 -19.65
N PHE A 166 -13.16 -9.31 -19.50
CA PHE A 166 -11.75 -8.94 -19.34
C PHE A 166 -11.11 -8.38 -20.61
N ALA A 167 -11.62 -8.76 -21.81
CA ALA A 167 -11.20 -8.13 -23.05
C ALA A 167 -11.58 -6.65 -23.10
N VAL A 168 -12.82 -6.30 -22.72
CA VAL A 168 -13.24 -4.90 -22.62
C VAL A 168 -12.37 -4.12 -21.65
N LEU A 169 -12.08 -4.68 -20.46
CA LEU A 169 -11.20 -4.04 -19.51
C LEU A 169 -9.77 -3.87 -20.06
N ALA A 170 -9.23 -4.87 -20.76
CA ALA A 170 -7.89 -4.77 -21.36
C ALA A 170 -7.85 -3.69 -22.45
N VAL A 171 -8.84 -3.66 -23.34
CA VAL A 171 -8.94 -2.65 -24.41
C VAL A 171 -9.00 -1.23 -23.87
N LEU A 172 -9.69 -1.01 -22.75
CA LEU A 172 -9.82 0.31 -22.14
C LEU A 172 -8.59 0.67 -21.26
N LEU A 173 -8.09 -0.28 -20.47
CA LEU A 173 -7.07 0.03 -19.45
C LEU A 173 -5.64 -0.03 -19.98
N VAL A 174 -5.33 -0.83 -21.01
CA VAL A 174 -3.99 -0.83 -21.63
C VAL A 174 -3.63 0.56 -22.18
N PRO A 175 -4.43 1.20 -23.06
CA PRO A 175 -4.11 2.54 -23.55
C PRO A 175 -4.16 3.59 -22.43
N LEU A 176 -5.11 3.47 -21.48
CA LEU A 176 -5.20 4.39 -20.36
C LEU A 176 -3.93 4.35 -19.50
N THR A 177 -3.47 3.17 -19.09
CA THR A 177 -2.27 3.03 -18.24
C THR A 177 -0.99 3.36 -18.99
N ALA A 178 -0.92 3.03 -20.29
CA ALA A 178 0.21 3.40 -21.15
C ALA A 178 0.31 4.93 -21.32
N ALA A 179 -0.81 5.61 -21.60
CA ALA A 179 -0.86 7.06 -21.71
C ALA A 179 -0.53 7.74 -20.36
N THR A 180 -1.16 7.28 -19.29
CA THR A 180 -0.96 7.79 -17.92
C THR A 180 0.48 7.61 -17.45
N GLY A 181 1.10 6.49 -17.78
CA GLY A 181 2.49 6.19 -17.44
C GLY A 181 3.51 7.20 -18.00
N ARG A 182 3.17 7.95 -19.05
CA ARG A 182 4.04 9.02 -19.60
C ARG A 182 4.20 10.18 -18.64
N PHE A 183 3.19 10.43 -17.81
CA PHE A 183 3.11 11.54 -16.85
C PHE A 183 3.66 11.21 -15.47
N LEU A 184 4.13 10.00 -15.24
CA LEU A 184 4.85 9.66 -14.00
C LEU A 184 6.13 10.47 -13.89
N LEU A 185 6.53 10.85 -12.68
CA LEU A 185 7.77 11.59 -12.44
C LEU A 185 8.94 10.89 -13.14
N PRO A 186 9.76 11.63 -13.88
CA PRO A 186 11.04 11.09 -14.35
C PRO A 186 11.86 10.62 -13.15
N ALA A 187 12.65 9.57 -13.35
CA ALA A 187 13.70 9.25 -12.38
C ALA A 187 14.54 10.50 -12.15
N ALA A 188 14.69 10.95 -10.91
CA ALA A 188 15.65 11.99 -10.59
C ALA A 188 17.00 11.55 -11.17
N GLY A 189 17.77 12.47 -11.79
CA GLY A 189 18.93 12.14 -12.62
C GLY A 189 20.02 11.26 -11.98
N GLY A 190 19.89 10.89 -10.70
CA GLY A 190 20.68 9.90 -9.99
C GLY A 190 20.26 8.42 -10.17
N GLU A 191 19.02 8.14 -10.65
CA GLU A 191 18.59 6.73 -10.84
C GLU A 191 19.34 6.03 -12.01
N ARG A 192 19.81 6.77 -13.01
CA ARG A 192 20.57 6.23 -14.15
C ARG A 192 22.10 6.28 -14.01
N ALA A 193 22.61 7.15 -13.16
CA ALA A 193 24.06 7.35 -13.02
C ALA A 193 24.58 6.53 -11.84
N GLY A 194 24.80 5.24 -12.05
CA GLY A 194 25.78 4.54 -11.26
C GLY A 194 25.30 3.55 -10.21
N ALA A 195 24.20 2.85 -10.38
CA ALA A 195 24.13 1.51 -9.80
C ALA A 195 25.20 0.65 -10.46
N ARG A 196 26.47 0.83 -10.01
CA ARG A 196 27.51 -0.14 -10.31
C ARG A 196 26.97 -1.52 -9.96
N PRO A 197 27.17 -2.54 -10.81
CA PRO A 197 26.72 -3.92 -10.55
C PRO A 197 27.42 -4.57 -9.34
N GLY A 198 27.86 -3.83 -8.37
CA GLY A 198 28.67 -4.28 -7.25
C GLY A 198 28.18 -3.91 -5.85
N THR A 199 27.25 -2.97 -5.68
CA THR A 199 26.65 -2.69 -4.37
C THR A 199 25.26 -3.29 -4.30
N GLY A 200 25.23 -4.63 -4.25
CA GLY A 200 24.01 -5.42 -4.28
C GLY A 200 23.05 -5.05 -3.16
N THR A 201 21.84 -4.64 -3.51
CA THR A 201 20.70 -4.78 -2.63
C THR A 201 20.55 -6.27 -2.31
N THR A 202 21.22 -6.72 -1.26
CA THR A 202 21.08 -8.10 -0.77
C THR A 202 19.69 -8.28 -0.21
N TRP A 203 19.23 -9.53 -0.04
CA TRP A 203 17.98 -9.81 0.65
C TRP A 203 17.93 -9.20 2.06
N ARG A 204 19.08 -8.85 2.65
CA ARG A 204 19.22 -8.15 3.94
C ARG A 204 18.99 -6.65 3.85
N THR A 205 19.11 -6.03 2.69
CA THR A 205 18.89 -4.59 2.49
C THR A 205 17.42 -4.24 2.75
N GLY A 206 17.19 -3.14 3.45
CA GLY A 206 15.85 -2.63 3.80
C GLY A 206 15.27 -3.18 5.10
N TRP A 207 15.86 -4.24 5.70
CA TRP A 207 15.49 -4.70 7.02
C TRP A 207 16.10 -3.82 8.10
N SER A 208 15.27 -3.30 8.98
CA SER A 208 15.68 -2.50 10.13
C SER A 208 14.62 -2.58 11.23
N ARG A 209 15.01 -2.33 12.49
CA ARG A 209 14.04 -2.37 13.59
C ARG A 209 12.79 -1.52 13.32
N PRO A 210 12.86 -0.26 12.85
CA PRO A 210 11.66 0.49 12.49
C PRO A 210 10.81 -0.19 11.41
N VAL A 211 11.42 -0.74 10.35
CA VAL A 211 10.68 -1.46 9.28
C VAL A 211 10.00 -2.71 9.82
N LEU A 212 10.66 -3.45 10.73
CA LEU A 212 10.05 -4.62 11.38
C LEU A 212 8.84 -4.24 12.23
N VAL A 213 8.96 -3.18 13.03
CA VAL A 213 7.84 -2.69 13.86
C VAL A 213 6.69 -2.18 13.00
N LEU A 214 6.97 -1.33 12.02
CA LEU A 214 5.96 -0.78 11.11
C LEU A 214 5.33 -1.88 10.26
N GLY A 215 6.12 -2.85 9.80
CA GLY A 215 5.64 -4.02 9.06
C GLY A 215 4.74 -4.92 9.90
N ALA A 216 5.09 -5.14 11.17
CA ALA A 216 4.22 -5.87 12.12
C ALA A 216 2.91 -5.12 12.36
N MET A 217 2.95 -3.79 12.54
CA MET A 217 1.74 -2.97 12.65
C MET A 217 0.86 -3.09 11.39
N GLY A 218 1.48 -3.04 10.19
CA GLY A 218 0.79 -3.24 8.92
C GLY A 218 0.22 -4.65 8.78
N ALA A 219 0.94 -5.69 9.19
CA ALA A 219 0.46 -7.07 9.18
C ALA A 219 -0.76 -7.26 10.07
N VAL A 220 -0.77 -6.71 11.29
CA VAL A 220 -1.93 -6.72 12.19
C VAL A 220 -3.12 -5.99 11.56
N ALA A 221 -2.89 -4.81 10.96
CA ALA A 221 -3.94 -4.06 10.28
C ALA A 221 -4.55 -4.85 9.12
N LEU A 222 -3.73 -5.44 8.25
CA LEU A 222 -4.23 -6.26 7.13
C LEU A 222 -4.83 -7.59 7.57
N THR A 223 -4.38 -8.18 8.69
CA THR A 223 -5.05 -9.34 9.30
C THR A 223 -6.46 -8.97 9.74
N ALA A 224 -6.64 -7.82 10.39
CA ALA A 224 -7.97 -7.33 10.78
C ALA A 224 -8.85 -7.01 9.56
N GLU A 225 -8.29 -6.44 8.51
CA GLU A 225 -9.00 -6.19 7.23
C GLU A 225 -9.42 -7.50 6.56
N ALA A 226 -8.52 -8.49 6.48
CA ALA A 226 -8.80 -9.81 5.93
C ALA A 226 -9.88 -10.55 6.74
N ALA A 227 -9.88 -10.39 8.07
CA ALA A 227 -10.93 -10.95 8.93
C ALA A 227 -12.31 -10.40 8.57
N VAL A 228 -12.43 -9.09 8.30
CA VAL A 228 -13.69 -8.49 7.85
C VAL A 228 -14.09 -9.00 6.48
N ILE A 229 -13.16 -8.98 5.51
CA ILE A 229 -13.42 -9.39 4.13
C ILE A 229 -13.91 -10.84 4.06
N SER A 230 -13.22 -11.73 4.75
CA SER A 230 -13.45 -13.17 4.63
C SER A 230 -14.53 -13.70 5.60
N TRP A 231 -14.68 -13.09 6.77
CA TRP A 231 -15.43 -13.72 7.86
C TRP A 231 -16.60 -12.89 8.38
N SER A 232 -16.77 -11.61 7.98
CA SER A 232 -17.89 -10.81 8.45
C SER A 232 -19.25 -11.42 8.05
N GLY A 233 -19.38 -11.86 6.81
CA GLY A 233 -20.61 -12.51 6.34
C GLY A 233 -20.89 -13.83 7.04
N VAL A 234 -19.88 -14.67 7.24
CA VAL A 234 -19.99 -15.94 7.96
C VAL A 234 -20.47 -15.71 9.39
N LEU A 235 -19.81 -14.79 10.11
CA LEU A 235 -20.16 -14.44 11.50
C LEU A 235 -21.61 -13.95 11.62
N LEU A 236 -22.04 -13.06 10.69
CA LEU A 236 -23.42 -12.56 10.71
C LEU A 236 -24.42 -13.64 10.37
N HIS A 237 -24.08 -14.57 9.47
CA HIS A 237 -24.93 -15.73 9.15
C HIS A 237 -25.04 -16.70 10.34
N GLU A 238 -23.96 -16.98 11.06
CA GLU A 238 -24.00 -17.75 12.33
C GLU A 238 -24.93 -17.11 13.36
N ARG A 239 -25.05 -15.76 13.33
CA ARG A 239 -26.01 -14.99 14.14
C ARG A 239 -27.42 -14.92 13.55
N ARG A 240 -27.76 -15.83 12.65
CA ARG A 240 -29.07 -15.96 12.01
C ARG A 240 -29.46 -14.79 11.08
N ALA A 241 -28.49 -14.02 10.59
CA ALA A 241 -28.75 -13.05 9.52
C ALA A 241 -29.06 -13.78 8.21
N THR A 242 -29.99 -13.24 7.42
CA THR A 242 -30.20 -13.70 6.04
C THR A 242 -28.95 -13.41 5.20
N LEU A 243 -28.74 -14.13 4.11
CA LEU A 243 -27.57 -13.94 3.24
C LEU A 243 -27.39 -12.48 2.77
N GLY A 244 -28.52 -11.80 2.46
CA GLY A 244 -28.48 -10.38 2.07
C GLY A 244 -28.01 -9.46 3.21
N VAL A 245 -28.46 -9.72 4.44
CA VAL A 245 -28.06 -8.96 5.63
C VAL A 245 -26.62 -9.29 6.03
N ALA A 246 -26.19 -10.53 5.84
CA ALA A 246 -24.82 -10.95 6.13
C ALA A 246 -23.77 -10.15 5.32
N GLY A 247 -24.08 -9.76 4.09
CA GLY A 247 -23.23 -8.89 3.26
C GLY A 247 -23.05 -7.46 3.80
N LEU A 248 -23.98 -6.98 4.65
CA LEU A 248 -23.92 -5.62 5.20
C LEU A 248 -22.70 -5.40 6.10
N GLY A 249 -22.14 -6.45 6.72
CA GLY A 249 -20.93 -6.34 7.52
C GLY A 249 -19.75 -5.78 6.72
N TYR A 250 -19.43 -6.43 5.61
CA TYR A 250 -18.39 -5.96 4.71
C TYR A 250 -18.76 -4.63 4.01
N ALA A 251 -20.01 -4.48 3.58
CA ALA A 251 -20.45 -3.26 2.91
C ALA A 251 -20.27 -2.01 3.81
N ALA A 252 -20.70 -2.08 5.06
CA ALA A 252 -20.54 -0.99 6.03
C ALA A 252 -19.05 -0.67 6.28
N PHE A 253 -18.23 -1.70 6.45
CA PHE A 253 -16.78 -1.55 6.55
C PHE A 253 -16.20 -0.81 5.33
N ALA A 254 -16.50 -1.29 4.12
CA ALA A 254 -15.94 -0.75 2.88
C ALA A 254 -16.36 0.71 2.62
N VAL A 255 -17.63 1.05 2.87
CA VAL A 255 -18.14 2.42 2.75
C VAL A 255 -17.42 3.35 3.73
N CYS A 256 -17.31 2.97 5.00
CA CYS A 256 -16.64 3.76 6.01
C CYS A 256 -15.14 3.91 5.72
N GLN A 257 -14.47 2.83 5.30
CA GLN A 257 -13.07 2.84 4.93
C GLN A 257 -12.80 3.78 3.74
N THR A 258 -13.62 3.70 2.69
CA THR A 258 -13.49 4.56 1.50
C THR A 258 -13.73 6.02 1.85
N SER A 259 -14.76 6.33 2.67
CA SER A 259 -15.09 7.69 3.10
C SER A 259 -13.92 8.36 3.82
N VAL A 260 -13.29 7.65 4.75
CA VAL A 260 -12.11 8.20 5.46
C VAL A 260 -10.90 8.32 4.53
N ARG A 261 -10.66 7.38 3.61
CA ARG A 261 -9.57 7.47 2.62
C ARG A 261 -9.68 8.72 1.76
N LEU A 262 -10.90 9.14 1.38
CA LEU A 262 -11.13 10.34 0.58
C LEU A 262 -10.68 11.64 1.28
N ILE A 263 -10.82 11.70 2.61
CA ILE A 263 -10.44 12.87 3.41
C ILE A 263 -9.11 12.69 4.16
N GLY A 264 -8.54 11.49 4.13
CA GLY A 264 -7.41 11.06 4.96
C GLY A 264 -6.15 11.92 4.78
N ASP A 265 -5.85 12.35 3.55
CA ASP A 265 -4.70 13.23 3.28
C ASP A 265 -4.87 14.61 3.95
N ARG A 266 -6.10 15.17 3.94
CA ARG A 266 -6.40 16.43 4.64
C ARG A 266 -6.28 16.27 6.16
N LEU A 267 -6.75 15.12 6.66
CA LEU A 267 -6.69 14.81 8.08
C LEU A 267 -5.23 14.63 8.53
N LEU A 268 -4.42 13.89 7.76
CA LEU A 268 -3.00 13.69 8.01
C LEU A 268 -2.19 14.99 7.89
N ALA A 269 -2.58 15.91 7.01
CA ALA A 269 -1.94 17.22 6.91
C ALA A 269 -2.14 18.10 8.17
N ARG A 270 -3.26 17.90 8.90
CA ARG A 270 -3.61 18.65 10.12
C ARG A 270 -3.19 17.94 11.41
N THR A 271 -2.93 16.64 11.35
CA THR A 271 -2.57 15.82 12.51
C THR A 271 -1.16 15.23 12.34
N SER A 272 -0.80 14.22 13.11
CA SER A 272 0.44 13.49 12.96
C SER A 272 0.19 12.04 12.58
N ALA A 273 1.18 11.38 11.95
CA ALA A 273 1.15 9.95 11.65
C ALA A 273 0.85 9.12 12.92
N SER A 274 1.47 9.47 14.05
CA SER A 274 1.24 8.82 15.34
C SER A 274 -0.22 8.90 15.79
N VAL A 275 -0.85 10.08 15.70
CA VAL A 275 -2.25 10.28 16.09
C VAL A 275 -3.18 9.49 15.18
N MET A 276 -2.96 9.55 13.85
CA MET A 276 -3.76 8.80 12.87
C MET A 276 -3.70 7.29 13.12
N LEU A 277 -2.50 6.74 13.36
CA LEU A 277 -2.33 5.31 13.62
C LEU A 277 -2.95 4.88 14.96
N ARG A 278 -2.83 5.71 16.00
CA ARG A 278 -3.43 5.44 17.32
C ARG A 278 -4.95 5.43 17.26
N LEU A 279 -5.54 6.46 16.68
CA LEU A 279 -6.99 6.54 16.50
C LEU A 279 -7.48 5.41 15.59
N GLY A 280 -6.77 5.15 14.49
CA GLY A 280 -7.09 4.06 13.58
C GLY A 280 -7.13 2.70 14.26
N ALA A 281 -6.06 2.32 14.94
CA ALA A 281 -6.00 1.06 15.68
C ALA A 281 -7.01 1.02 16.84
N GLY A 282 -7.25 2.15 17.53
CA GLY A 282 -8.25 2.27 18.60
C GLY A 282 -9.68 2.06 18.09
N PHE A 283 -10.07 2.73 17.01
CA PHE A 283 -11.39 2.51 16.38
C PHE A 283 -11.55 1.07 15.89
N THR A 284 -10.50 0.49 15.32
CA THR A 284 -10.53 -0.91 14.87
C THR A 284 -10.71 -1.86 16.04
N ALA A 285 -9.95 -1.68 17.12
CA ALA A 285 -10.07 -2.51 18.32
C ALA A 285 -11.45 -2.37 18.98
N ALA A 286 -11.96 -1.13 19.11
CA ALA A 286 -13.29 -0.87 19.65
C ALA A 286 -14.39 -1.50 18.77
N GLY A 287 -14.30 -1.31 17.43
CA GLY A 287 -15.23 -1.93 16.48
C GLY A 287 -15.24 -3.45 16.57
N LEU A 288 -14.06 -4.07 16.60
CA LEU A 288 -13.94 -5.52 16.75
C LEU A 288 -14.47 -6.01 18.11
N THR A 289 -14.25 -5.24 19.18
CA THR A 289 -14.84 -5.55 20.50
C THR A 289 -16.36 -5.54 20.43
N VAL A 290 -16.97 -4.52 19.78
CA VAL A 290 -18.43 -4.49 19.56
C VAL A 290 -18.87 -5.70 18.76
N VAL A 291 -18.16 -6.09 17.70
CA VAL A 291 -18.45 -7.30 16.90
C VAL A 291 -18.44 -8.55 17.76
N VAL A 292 -17.44 -8.72 18.61
CA VAL A 292 -17.26 -9.93 19.41
C VAL A 292 -18.29 -10.03 20.55
N VAL A 293 -18.53 -8.94 21.27
CA VAL A 293 -19.37 -8.93 22.48
C VAL A 293 -20.86 -8.91 22.13
N SER A 294 -21.25 -8.27 21.01
CA SER A 294 -22.65 -8.11 20.67
C SER A 294 -23.25 -9.37 20.02
N PRO A 295 -24.36 -9.91 20.53
CA PRO A 295 -25.11 -10.96 19.84
C PRO A 295 -25.96 -10.41 18.68
N TRP A 296 -26.17 -9.11 18.60
CA TRP A 296 -27.10 -8.48 17.67
C TRP A 296 -26.41 -8.13 16.35
N VAL A 297 -27.01 -8.55 15.24
CA VAL A 297 -26.51 -8.32 13.88
C VAL A 297 -26.28 -6.82 13.62
N ALA A 298 -27.22 -5.94 13.99
CA ALA A 298 -27.11 -4.49 13.78
C ALA A 298 -25.88 -3.88 14.47
N LEU A 299 -25.60 -4.27 15.72
CA LEU A 299 -24.42 -3.79 16.44
C LEU A 299 -23.13 -4.37 15.85
N ALA A 300 -23.14 -5.61 15.38
CA ALA A 300 -21.98 -6.17 14.70
C ALA A 300 -21.69 -5.43 13.38
N VAL A 301 -22.70 -5.09 12.59
CA VAL A 301 -22.55 -4.24 11.38
C VAL A 301 -21.97 -2.87 11.75
N THR A 302 -22.43 -2.24 12.85
CA THR A 302 -21.85 -0.99 13.37
C THR A 302 -20.40 -1.17 13.78
N GLY A 303 -20.07 -2.31 14.42
CA GLY A 303 -18.69 -2.66 14.76
C GLY A 303 -17.79 -2.77 13.53
N PHE A 304 -18.25 -3.43 12.45
CA PHE A 304 -17.52 -3.48 11.18
C PHE A 304 -17.37 -2.10 10.53
N ALA A 305 -18.39 -1.22 10.61
CA ALA A 305 -18.28 0.16 10.17
C ALA A 305 -17.18 0.92 10.92
N LEU A 306 -17.10 0.78 12.26
CA LEU A 306 -16.05 1.36 13.08
C LEU A 306 -14.67 0.83 12.70
N MET A 307 -14.54 -0.48 12.41
CA MET A 307 -13.29 -1.05 11.89
C MET A 307 -12.90 -0.40 10.57
N GLY A 308 -13.86 -0.16 9.67
CA GLY A 308 -13.63 0.55 8.40
C GLY A 308 -13.09 1.96 8.61
N LEU A 309 -13.67 2.74 9.52
CA LEU A 309 -13.16 4.07 9.90
C LEU A 309 -11.71 3.97 10.43
N GLY A 310 -11.43 2.96 11.26
CA GLY A 310 -10.13 2.79 11.90
C GLY A 310 -9.03 2.37 10.93
N LEU A 311 -9.27 1.37 10.11
CA LEU A 311 -8.26 0.80 9.20
C LEU A 311 -7.99 1.67 7.97
N ALA A 312 -8.88 2.60 7.63
CA ALA A 312 -8.85 3.38 6.40
C ALA A 312 -7.49 3.98 6.07
N SER A 313 -6.87 4.64 7.04
CA SER A 313 -5.61 5.38 6.86
C SER A 313 -4.40 4.66 7.46
N CYS A 314 -4.57 3.52 8.13
CA CYS A 314 -3.45 2.82 8.77
C CYS A 314 -2.36 2.46 7.75
N LEU A 315 -2.73 1.75 6.71
CA LEU A 315 -1.80 1.30 5.68
C LEU A 315 -1.17 2.46 4.88
N PRO A 316 -1.95 3.43 4.34
CA PRO A 316 -1.39 4.61 3.67
C PRO A 316 -0.39 5.40 4.51
N VAL A 317 -0.70 5.61 5.79
CA VAL A 317 0.18 6.33 6.72
C VAL A 317 1.47 5.54 6.98
N LEU A 318 1.38 4.22 7.17
CA LEU A 318 2.54 3.36 7.35
C LEU A 318 3.45 3.37 6.11
N TYR A 319 2.90 3.31 4.90
CA TYR A 319 3.67 3.44 3.66
C TYR A 319 4.41 4.78 3.58
N SER A 320 3.73 5.88 3.91
CA SER A 320 4.33 7.21 3.95
C SER A 320 5.50 7.26 4.94
N VAL A 321 5.31 6.78 6.18
CA VAL A 321 6.35 6.75 7.22
C VAL A 321 7.55 5.91 6.79
N VAL A 322 7.33 4.70 6.28
CA VAL A 322 8.42 3.79 5.83
C VAL A 322 9.20 4.40 4.67
N GLY A 323 8.50 4.99 3.71
CA GLY A 323 9.12 5.61 2.55
C GLY A 323 10.02 6.81 2.93
N HIS A 324 9.61 7.64 3.89
CA HIS A 324 10.43 8.74 4.39
C HIS A 324 11.62 8.26 5.22
N LEU A 325 11.46 7.21 6.05
CA LEU A 325 12.58 6.61 6.80
C LEU A 325 13.69 6.09 5.88
N GLY A 326 13.33 5.56 4.71
CA GLY A 326 14.28 5.12 3.70
C GLY A 326 15.13 6.27 3.17
N ALA A 327 14.50 7.41 2.88
CA ALA A 327 15.18 8.59 2.36
C ALA A 327 16.13 9.25 3.36
N ASP A 328 15.72 9.31 4.63
CA ASP A 328 16.50 9.98 5.67
C ASP A 328 17.84 9.28 5.97
N ARG A 329 17.91 7.96 5.77
CA ARG A 329 19.14 7.19 5.98
C ARG A 329 20.16 7.35 4.86
N ASP A 330 19.70 7.71 3.67
CA ASP A 330 20.55 7.81 2.48
C ASP A 330 21.12 9.23 2.27
N HIS A 331 20.77 10.21 3.12
CA HIS A 331 21.34 11.57 3.06
C HIS A 331 22.86 11.63 3.33
N GLY A 332 23.47 10.53 3.77
CA GLY A 332 24.93 10.38 3.88
C GLY A 332 25.61 9.84 2.61
N ALA A 333 24.84 9.31 1.65
CA ALA A 333 25.33 8.76 0.39
C ALA A 333 24.54 9.38 -0.77
N VAL A 334 25.12 10.32 -1.48
CA VAL A 334 24.50 11.13 -2.54
C VAL A 334 23.96 10.30 -3.74
N GLN A 335 24.13 8.97 -3.74
CA GLN A 335 23.83 8.08 -4.89
C GLN A 335 23.10 6.79 -4.48
N GLY A 336 21.90 6.86 -3.89
CA GLY A 336 21.19 5.64 -3.53
C GLY A 336 19.84 5.81 -2.82
N ALA A 337 19.45 7.04 -2.54
CA ALA A 337 18.29 7.37 -1.71
C ALA A 337 16.98 6.68 -2.14
N ASP A 338 16.72 6.58 -3.42
CA ASP A 338 15.48 5.99 -3.95
C ASP A 338 15.49 4.45 -3.88
N ALA A 339 16.66 3.82 -4.03
CA ALA A 339 16.80 2.35 -3.92
C ALA A 339 16.63 1.86 -2.47
N GLY A 340 17.15 2.62 -1.50
CA GLY A 340 16.98 2.34 -0.07
C GLY A 340 15.53 2.47 0.39
N ALA A 341 14.85 3.54 -0.04
CA ALA A 341 13.43 3.73 0.22
C ALA A 341 12.58 2.63 -0.40
N ALA A 342 12.84 2.27 -1.65
CA ALA A 342 12.14 1.18 -2.34
C ALA A 342 12.38 -0.18 -1.65
N ALA A 343 13.61 -0.44 -1.17
CA ALA A 343 13.91 -1.65 -0.41
C ALA A 343 13.12 -1.71 0.90
N MET A 344 13.05 -0.61 1.66
CA MET A 344 12.26 -0.56 2.90
C MET A 344 10.77 -0.74 2.64
N VAL A 345 10.22 -0.08 1.61
CA VAL A 345 8.82 -0.26 1.18
C VAL A 345 8.56 -1.72 0.80
N ALA A 346 9.47 -2.36 0.02
CA ALA A 346 9.31 -3.76 -0.37
C ALA A 346 9.28 -4.70 0.85
N ARG A 347 10.14 -4.50 1.86
CA ARG A 347 10.14 -5.32 3.09
C ARG A 347 8.88 -5.09 3.93
N PHE A 348 8.49 -3.84 4.09
CA PHE A 348 7.25 -3.46 4.74
C PHE A 348 6.05 -4.12 4.07
N THR A 349 5.93 -4.00 2.74
CA THR A 349 4.85 -4.59 1.95
C THR A 349 4.80 -6.10 2.11
N THR A 350 5.95 -6.77 2.06
CA THR A 350 6.04 -8.22 2.27
C THR A 350 5.47 -8.66 3.62
N MET A 351 5.88 -7.99 4.70
CA MET A 351 5.36 -8.30 6.05
C MET A 351 3.86 -8.05 6.14
N THR A 352 3.43 -6.94 5.59
CA THR A 352 2.03 -6.51 5.63
C THR A 352 1.15 -7.47 4.84
N TYR A 353 1.58 -7.89 3.65
CA TYR A 353 0.86 -8.86 2.82
C TYR A 353 0.87 -10.27 3.39
N ALA A 354 1.87 -10.66 4.18
CA ALA A 354 1.81 -11.91 4.93
C ALA A 354 0.58 -11.93 5.86
N GLY A 355 0.22 -10.79 6.45
CA GLY A 355 -1.00 -10.66 7.25
C GLY A 355 -2.26 -11.00 6.45
N ILE A 356 -2.48 -10.34 5.31
CA ILE A 356 -3.71 -10.58 4.52
C ILE A 356 -3.76 -11.97 3.89
N LEU A 357 -2.60 -12.51 3.51
CA LEU A 357 -2.50 -13.80 2.82
C LEU A 357 -2.72 -14.98 3.76
N LEU A 358 -2.17 -14.91 4.97
CA LEU A 358 -2.22 -15.99 5.94
C LEU A 358 -3.45 -15.91 6.84
N ALA A 359 -4.00 -14.71 7.05
CA ALA A 359 -5.09 -14.49 7.99
C ALA A 359 -6.36 -15.32 7.70
N PRO A 360 -6.88 -15.42 6.46
CA PRO A 360 -8.10 -16.18 6.23
C PRO A 360 -7.96 -17.65 6.62
N ALA A 361 -6.83 -18.27 6.28
CA ALA A 361 -6.54 -19.66 6.62
C ALA A 361 -6.30 -19.85 8.13
N ALA A 362 -5.50 -18.97 8.74
CA ALA A 362 -5.20 -19.02 10.16
C ALA A 362 -6.46 -18.81 11.02
N ILE A 363 -7.31 -17.85 10.64
CA ILE A 363 -8.59 -17.58 11.31
C ILE A 363 -9.52 -18.78 11.15
N GLY A 364 -9.65 -19.35 9.94
CA GLY A 364 -10.51 -20.51 9.69
C GLY A 364 -10.08 -21.71 10.53
N TRP A 365 -8.80 -22.04 10.52
CA TRP A 365 -8.27 -23.16 11.34
C TRP A 365 -8.43 -22.91 12.84
N ALA A 366 -8.14 -21.73 13.33
CA ALA A 366 -8.34 -21.39 14.74
C ALA A 366 -9.83 -21.39 15.12
N ALA A 367 -10.73 -21.02 14.20
CA ALA A 367 -12.17 -21.05 14.43
C ALA A 367 -12.73 -22.45 14.61
N GLU A 368 -12.11 -23.48 14.05
CA GLU A 368 -12.46 -24.88 14.32
C GLU A 368 -12.17 -25.29 15.78
N LEU A 369 -11.18 -24.64 16.41
CA LEU A 369 -10.77 -24.97 17.78
C LEU A 369 -11.53 -24.17 18.85
N VAL A 370 -11.72 -22.86 18.63
CA VAL A 370 -12.22 -21.92 19.65
C VAL A 370 -13.45 -21.14 19.19
N GLY A 371 -14.01 -21.47 18.04
CA GLY A 371 -15.10 -20.76 17.41
C GLY A 371 -14.67 -19.45 16.74
N LEU A 372 -15.46 -18.98 15.75
CA LEU A 372 -15.12 -17.79 14.98
C LEU A 372 -15.07 -16.52 15.86
N THR A 373 -16.01 -16.36 16.77
CA THR A 373 -16.04 -15.22 17.72
C THR A 373 -14.80 -15.18 18.61
N GLY A 374 -14.36 -16.33 19.15
CA GLY A 374 -13.14 -16.44 19.98
C GLY A 374 -11.88 -16.12 19.20
N THR A 375 -11.80 -16.63 17.96
CA THR A 375 -10.66 -16.35 17.06
C THR A 375 -10.58 -14.86 16.70
N LEU A 376 -11.70 -14.22 16.38
CA LEU A 376 -11.74 -12.78 16.11
C LEU A 376 -11.36 -11.95 17.34
N ALA A 377 -11.77 -12.38 18.56
CA ALA A 377 -11.38 -11.74 19.80
C ALA A 377 -9.85 -11.72 19.99
N ALA A 378 -9.14 -12.77 19.56
CA ALA A 378 -7.69 -12.85 19.66
C ALA A 378 -6.94 -11.78 18.82
N ILE A 379 -7.62 -11.10 17.89
CA ILE A 379 -7.03 -9.98 17.11
C ILE A 379 -7.03 -8.67 17.93
N ILE A 380 -7.87 -8.54 18.96
CA ILE A 380 -8.00 -7.30 19.74
C ILE A 380 -6.68 -6.92 20.47
N PRO A 381 -6.00 -7.83 21.21
CA PRO A 381 -4.74 -7.46 21.88
C PRO A 381 -3.65 -6.96 20.93
N PRO A 382 -3.37 -7.59 19.77
CA PRO A 382 -2.47 -7.02 18.76
C PRO A 382 -2.86 -5.62 18.28
N LEU A 383 -4.15 -5.32 18.06
CA LEU A 383 -4.61 -3.98 17.68
C LEU A 383 -4.35 -2.93 18.77
N VAL A 384 -4.57 -3.30 20.05
CA VAL A 384 -4.23 -2.45 21.19
C VAL A 384 -2.71 -2.22 21.26
N ALA A 385 -1.91 -3.25 21.02
CA ALA A 385 -0.46 -3.13 20.94
C ALA A 385 -0.03 -2.19 19.82
N VAL A 386 -0.67 -2.23 18.64
CA VAL A 386 -0.44 -1.29 17.54
C VAL A 386 -0.78 0.14 17.98
N ALA A 387 -1.91 0.37 18.64
CA ALA A 387 -2.29 1.70 19.16
C ALA A 387 -1.25 2.24 20.15
N TYR A 388 -0.68 1.37 20.98
CA TYR A 388 0.38 1.72 21.92
C TYR A 388 1.70 2.02 21.19
N ALA A 389 2.15 1.12 20.31
CA ALA A 389 3.40 1.26 19.56
C ALA A 389 3.40 2.49 18.63
N ALA A 390 2.23 2.90 18.12
CA ALA A 390 2.08 4.08 17.30
C ALA A 390 2.48 5.39 18.00
N ARG A 391 2.57 5.41 19.34
CA ARG A 391 3.10 6.57 20.11
C ARG A 391 4.55 6.88 19.77
N ALA A 392 5.33 5.85 19.44
CA ALA A 392 6.74 5.97 19.09
C ALA A 392 6.98 6.33 17.61
N VAL A 393 5.93 6.33 16.78
CA VAL A 393 6.05 6.67 15.37
C VAL A 393 6.27 8.18 15.22
N ARG A 394 7.47 8.54 14.76
CA ARG A 394 7.81 9.93 14.48
C ARG A 394 7.20 10.36 13.16
N ASP A 395 6.65 11.59 13.11
CA ASP A 395 6.19 12.19 11.86
C ASP A 395 7.40 12.75 11.10
N PRO A 396 7.77 12.15 9.97
CA PRO A 396 8.97 12.59 9.23
C PRO A 396 8.84 14.01 8.67
N ARG A 397 7.60 14.56 8.60
CA ARG A 397 7.33 15.91 8.10
C ARG A 397 7.49 16.99 9.16
N ARG A 398 7.52 16.63 10.46
CA ARG A 398 7.73 17.52 11.59
C ARG A 398 9.19 17.48 12.05
N ARG A 399 10.16 17.67 11.14
CA ARG A 399 11.51 17.98 11.58
C ARG A 399 11.49 19.32 12.30
N PRO A 400 12.11 19.45 13.50
CA PRO A 400 12.51 20.76 13.98
C PRO A 400 13.39 21.35 12.88
N VAL A 401 13.03 22.51 12.37
CA VAL A 401 13.96 23.34 11.61
C VAL A 401 15.16 23.47 12.56
N ALA A 402 16.28 22.82 12.19
CA ALA A 402 17.51 23.08 12.89
C ALA A 402 17.65 24.60 12.81
N THR A 403 17.47 25.26 13.94
CA THR A 403 17.80 26.66 14.06
C THR A 403 19.26 26.73 13.59
N ALA A 404 19.45 27.29 12.39
CA ALA A 404 20.75 27.62 11.93
C ALA A 404 21.33 28.44 13.07
N ASP A 405 22.28 27.83 13.80
CA ASP A 405 23.06 28.51 14.78
C ASP A 405 23.75 29.59 13.96
N HIS A 406 23.17 30.79 13.98
CA HIS A 406 23.81 31.95 13.46
C HIS A 406 25.04 32.07 14.34
N HIS A 407 26.13 31.49 13.87
CA HIS A 407 27.47 31.81 14.33
C HIS A 407 27.56 33.35 14.24
N ARG A 408 27.19 34.04 15.32
CA ARG A 408 27.56 35.44 15.51
C ARG A 408 29.06 35.39 15.53
N PRO A 409 29.75 36.02 14.56
CA PRO A 409 31.20 36.14 14.65
C PRO A 409 31.47 36.79 16.01
N ARG A 410 32.33 36.16 16.81
CA ARG A 410 32.80 36.72 18.06
C ARG A 410 33.37 38.06 17.72
N ARG A 411 33.00 39.11 18.45
CA ARG A 411 33.46 40.48 18.31
C ARG A 411 34.98 40.61 18.50
N ASP A 412 35.67 39.55 18.87
CA ASP A 412 37.11 39.53 19.17
C ASP A 412 37.97 39.33 17.91
N ASP A 413 37.41 38.92 16.76
CA ASP A 413 38.17 38.73 15.51
C ASP A 413 38.31 40.02 14.65
N VAL A 414 37.61 41.12 15.01
CA VAL A 414 37.69 42.39 14.27
C VAL A 414 38.87 43.25 14.75
N GLY A 415 39.50 42.91 15.90
CA GLY A 415 40.63 43.63 16.44
C GLY A 415 42.02 43.26 15.88
N ALA A 416 42.12 42.06 15.28
CA ALA A 416 43.41 41.56 14.79
C ALA A 416 43.73 41.96 13.34
N ALA A 417 42.74 42.33 12.54
CA ALA A 417 42.96 42.72 11.14
C ALA A 417 43.35 44.21 10.97
N ALA A 418 43.13 45.04 11.99
CA ALA A 418 43.51 46.48 11.94
C ALA A 418 44.92 46.80 12.42
N ALA A 419 45.64 45.83 13.01
CA ALA A 419 47.00 46.00 13.51
C ALA A 419 48.08 45.54 12.52
N GLY A 420 47.74 44.88 11.43
CA GLY A 420 48.71 44.38 10.44
C GLY A 420 49.08 45.35 9.33
N ASP A 421 48.25 46.37 9.05
CA ASP A 421 48.48 47.33 7.93
C ASP A 421 49.25 48.58 8.28
N ALA A 422 49.65 48.75 9.57
CA ALA A 422 50.45 49.94 9.99
C ALA A 422 52.00 49.70 10.08
N ALA A 423 52.46 48.46 9.84
CA ALA A 423 53.89 48.11 9.97
C ALA A 423 54.68 47.98 8.65
N SER A 424 54.03 48.15 7.49
CA SER A 424 54.67 47.98 6.16
C SER A 424 54.94 49.31 5.40
N ALA A 425 54.73 50.45 6.04
CA ALA A 425 54.89 51.76 5.38
C ALA A 425 56.14 52.57 5.85
N SER A 426 57.13 51.97 6.50
CA SER A 426 58.33 52.73 7.02
C SER A 426 59.69 52.14 6.64
N GLU A 427 59.77 51.25 5.62
CA GLU A 427 61.15 50.95 5.06
C GLU A 427 61.08 51.01 3.55
N GLY A 428 61.51 52.14 2.98
CA GLY A 428 61.64 52.34 1.55
C GLY A 428 61.83 53.85 1.20
N GLY A 429 62.87 54.46 1.76
CA GLY A 429 63.34 55.79 1.31
C GLY A 429 64.81 55.78 1.13
#